data_876005209e3ab7f20424a31d22ea8454
#
_entry.id   876005209e3ab7f20424a31d22ea8454
#
_cell.length_a   1.000
_cell.length_b   1.000
_cell.length_c   1.000
_cell.angle_alpha   90.00
_cell.angle_beta   90.00
_cell.angle_gamma   90.00
#
_symmetry.space_group_name_H-M   'P 1'
#
loop_
_entity.id
_entity.type
_entity.pdbx_description
1 polymer ?
#
loop_
_entity_poly.entity_id
_entity_poly.type
_entity_poly.pdbx_seq_one_letter_code
_entity_poly.pdbx_strand_id
1 'polypeptide(L)'
;EKLDKYYSTTRAIECKFFEDLTDNRIEPDEILFLNWESINKKDKNTIVKENEKEFYLSKIVENTKDEGREIVLIIDESHHHATSNISQDLIADIAPRLTIEVSATPIIQNPDEIVAVPLEDVKIEGMIKKSVILNPNFKNILSGDSLKTALADGTDAMVLEVALKKRAEIAKAYQDAGININPLLLIQLPDRKTQQEDLIKDEVVRILKDKYKMTTENGKLAIYLSEEKEN
;
A
#
# COMPACT_ATOMS: atom_id res chain seq x y z
N GLU A 1 -8.96 17.88 0.70
CA GLU A 1 -8.58 18.82 1.81
C GLU A 1 -7.12 19.33 1.74
N LYS A 2 -6.11 18.51 1.47
CA LYS A 2 -4.73 19.00 1.28
C LYS A 2 -4.50 19.56 -0.12
N LEU A 3 -5.09 19.01 -1.13
CA LEU A 3 -5.06 19.52 -2.51
C LEU A 3 -5.80 20.87 -2.61
N ASP A 4 -6.95 21.04 -2.00
CA ASP A 4 -7.73 22.28 -2.00
C ASP A 4 -6.94 23.50 -1.48
N LYS A 5 -6.02 23.27 -0.54
CA LYS A 5 -5.20 24.34 0.03
C LYS A 5 -4.11 24.85 -0.94
N TYR A 6 -3.65 24.03 -1.84
CA TYR A 6 -2.65 24.39 -2.84
C TYR A 6 -3.26 24.94 -4.13
N TYR A 7 -4.52 24.66 -4.42
CA TYR A 7 -5.19 24.98 -5.68
C TYR A 7 -6.31 26.03 -5.54
N SER A 8 -6.37 26.77 -4.43
CA SER A 8 -7.35 27.83 -4.22
C SER A 8 -7.31 28.98 -5.24
N THR A 9 -6.34 28.95 -6.17
CA THR A 9 -6.16 29.95 -7.23
C THR A 9 -6.24 29.37 -8.64
N THR A 10 -6.39 28.06 -8.79
CA THR A 10 -6.53 27.36 -10.07
C THR A 10 -7.88 26.68 -10.17
N ARG A 11 -8.31 26.32 -11.37
CA ARG A 11 -9.53 25.51 -11.57
C ARG A 11 -9.50 24.31 -10.66
N ALA A 12 -10.59 24.06 -9.95
CA ALA A 12 -10.72 22.88 -9.10
C ALA A 12 -10.61 21.63 -9.98
N ILE A 13 -9.60 20.79 -9.72
CA ILE A 13 -9.49 19.46 -10.34
C ILE A 13 -10.51 18.56 -9.65
N GLU A 14 -11.40 17.97 -10.40
CA GLU A 14 -12.37 17.02 -9.87
C GLU A 14 -11.79 15.62 -9.86
N CYS A 15 -11.80 14.96 -8.69
CA CYS A 15 -11.31 13.60 -8.52
C CYS A 15 -12.48 12.64 -8.51
N LYS A 16 -12.47 11.66 -9.43
CA LYS A 16 -13.53 10.66 -9.58
C LYS A 16 -12.98 9.24 -9.50
N PHE A 17 -13.76 8.35 -8.95
CA PHE A 17 -13.60 6.91 -9.13
C PHE A 17 -14.46 6.45 -10.30
N PHE A 18 -14.27 5.21 -10.72
CA PHE A 18 -14.98 4.65 -11.87
C PHE A 18 -16.50 4.73 -11.69
N GLU A 19 -16.97 4.50 -10.46
CA GLU A 19 -18.39 4.53 -10.11
C GLU A 19 -18.99 5.93 -10.07
N ASP A 20 -18.17 6.96 -9.98
CA ASP A 20 -18.59 8.37 -9.91
C ASP A 20 -18.75 9.01 -11.28
N LEU A 21 -18.31 8.33 -12.34
CA LEU A 21 -18.49 8.82 -13.70
C LEU A 21 -19.96 8.78 -14.09
N THR A 22 -20.50 9.95 -14.41
CA THR A 22 -21.89 10.09 -14.89
C THR A 22 -22.01 9.92 -16.41
N ASP A 23 -20.94 10.27 -17.11
CA ASP A 23 -20.82 10.16 -18.55
C ASP A 23 -19.73 9.14 -18.91
N ASN A 24 -19.86 8.48 -20.06
CA ASN A 24 -18.86 7.52 -20.54
C ASN A 24 -17.61 8.22 -21.09
N ARG A 25 -17.07 9.20 -20.36
CA ARG A 25 -15.86 9.96 -20.72
C ARG A 25 -15.28 10.69 -19.51
N ILE A 26 -14.04 11.15 -19.63
CA ILE A 26 -13.36 12.00 -18.67
C ILE A 26 -13.49 13.44 -19.13
N GLU A 27 -14.00 14.32 -18.28
CA GLU A 27 -14.18 15.73 -18.57
C GLU A 27 -12.86 16.52 -18.38
N PRO A 28 -12.77 17.76 -18.96
CA PRO A 28 -11.64 18.63 -18.67
C PRO A 28 -11.51 18.92 -17.17
N ASP A 29 -10.26 18.93 -16.68
CA ASP A 29 -9.94 19.13 -15.25
C ASP A 29 -10.44 18.00 -14.34
N GLU A 30 -10.72 16.81 -14.88
CA GLU A 30 -11.03 15.59 -14.13
C GLU A 30 -9.83 14.65 -14.04
N ILE A 31 -9.70 13.99 -12.88
CA ILE A 31 -8.80 12.85 -12.67
C ILE A 31 -9.64 11.63 -12.33
N LEU A 32 -9.52 10.60 -13.16
CA LEU A 32 -10.09 9.29 -12.91
C LEU A 32 -9.09 8.41 -12.16
N PHE A 33 -9.43 8.01 -10.93
CA PHE A 33 -8.65 7.07 -10.15
C PHE A 33 -9.10 5.63 -10.40
N LEU A 34 -8.13 4.79 -10.73
CA LEU A 34 -8.35 3.37 -10.94
C LEU A 34 -7.38 2.56 -10.10
N ASN A 35 -7.87 1.47 -9.50
CA ASN A 35 -7.00 0.51 -8.85
C ASN A 35 -6.43 -0.43 -9.91
N TRP A 36 -5.10 -0.51 -9.99
CA TRP A 36 -4.40 -1.36 -10.93
C TRP A 36 -4.83 -2.83 -10.86
N GLU A 37 -4.99 -3.38 -9.66
CA GLU A 37 -5.42 -4.77 -9.48
C GLU A 37 -6.82 -5.04 -10.03
N SER A 38 -7.68 -4.03 -10.10
CA SER A 38 -9.03 -4.17 -10.66
C SER A 38 -9.06 -4.18 -12.17
N ILE A 39 -8.10 -3.49 -12.83
CA ILE A 39 -8.02 -3.36 -14.28
C ILE A 39 -7.04 -4.34 -14.94
N ASN A 40 -6.09 -4.90 -14.18
CA ASN A 40 -5.04 -5.81 -14.66
C ASN A 40 -5.43 -7.28 -14.43
N LYS A 41 -6.63 -7.69 -14.86
CA LYS A 41 -7.10 -9.08 -14.75
C LYS A 41 -7.15 -9.75 -16.11
N LYS A 42 -6.58 -10.95 -16.20
CA LYS A 42 -6.49 -11.74 -17.44
C LYS A 42 -7.86 -12.23 -17.93
N ASP A 43 -8.77 -12.52 -16.99
CA ASP A 43 -10.10 -13.07 -17.28
C ASP A 43 -11.20 -12.24 -16.65
N LYS A 44 -12.28 -11.98 -17.41
CA LYS A 44 -13.51 -11.28 -16.97
C LYS A 44 -13.28 -9.84 -16.50
N ASN A 45 -12.43 -9.10 -17.20
CA ASN A 45 -12.23 -7.70 -16.86
C ASN A 45 -13.36 -6.83 -17.44
N THR A 46 -14.51 -6.83 -16.75
CA THR A 46 -15.69 -6.06 -17.13
C THR A 46 -15.50 -4.54 -17.03
N ILE A 47 -14.42 -4.10 -16.34
CA ILE A 47 -14.07 -2.68 -16.23
C ILE A 47 -13.34 -2.22 -17.50
N VAL A 48 -12.50 -3.07 -18.09
CA VAL A 48 -11.66 -2.69 -19.24
C VAL A 48 -12.31 -3.06 -20.55
N LYS A 49 -13.02 -4.20 -20.59
CA LYS A 49 -13.60 -4.77 -21.81
C LYS A 49 -15.09 -4.50 -21.93
N GLU A 50 -15.58 -4.52 -23.15
CA GLU A 50 -16.97 -4.39 -23.53
C GLU A 50 -17.91 -5.20 -22.62
N ASN A 51 -18.94 -4.53 -22.12
CA ASN A 51 -19.98 -5.12 -21.29
C ASN A 51 -21.36 -4.64 -21.79
N GLU A 52 -22.42 -5.32 -21.34
CA GLU A 52 -23.80 -5.02 -21.73
C GLU A 52 -24.25 -3.59 -21.36
N LYS A 53 -23.56 -2.91 -20.47
CA LYS A 53 -23.87 -1.53 -20.04
C LYS A 53 -23.15 -0.48 -20.89
N GLU A 54 -22.26 -0.87 -21.80
CA GLU A 54 -21.36 0.02 -22.57
C GLU A 54 -20.53 0.96 -21.69
N PHE A 55 -20.35 0.60 -20.41
CA PHE A 55 -19.61 1.37 -19.43
C PHE A 55 -18.33 0.61 -19.03
N TYR A 56 -17.24 0.88 -19.75
CA TYR A 56 -15.95 0.23 -19.55
C TYR A 56 -14.81 1.17 -19.99
N LEU A 57 -13.64 0.94 -19.46
CA LEU A 57 -12.51 1.86 -19.58
C LEU A 57 -12.13 2.18 -21.03
N SER A 58 -12.06 1.16 -21.90
CA SER A 58 -11.71 1.40 -23.31
C SER A 58 -12.72 2.33 -23.99
N LYS A 59 -14.02 2.22 -23.70
CA LYS A 59 -15.04 3.11 -24.23
C LYS A 59 -14.96 4.52 -23.69
N ILE A 60 -14.67 4.65 -22.40
CA ILE A 60 -14.44 5.95 -21.76
C ILE A 60 -13.24 6.66 -22.39
N VAL A 61 -12.13 5.92 -22.60
CA VAL A 61 -10.94 6.44 -23.27
C VAL A 61 -11.23 6.88 -24.70
N GLU A 62 -11.94 6.04 -25.47
CA GLU A 62 -12.38 6.35 -26.84
C GLU A 62 -13.21 7.63 -26.88
N ASN A 63 -14.30 7.69 -26.13
CA ASN A 63 -15.19 8.85 -26.09
C ASN A 63 -14.47 10.13 -25.65
N THR A 64 -13.51 10.02 -24.70
CA THR A 64 -12.69 11.17 -24.26
C THR A 64 -11.86 11.72 -25.41
N LYS A 65 -11.23 10.83 -26.20
CA LYS A 65 -10.41 11.20 -27.34
C LYS A 65 -11.21 11.72 -28.53
N ASP A 66 -12.39 11.14 -28.78
CA ASP A 66 -13.28 11.58 -29.88
C ASP A 66 -13.72 13.03 -29.69
N GLU A 67 -13.74 13.52 -28.45
CA GLU A 67 -13.97 14.94 -28.17
C GLU A 67 -12.71 15.82 -28.30
N GLY A 68 -11.63 15.25 -28.82
CA GLY A 68 -10.36 15.99 -29.05
C GLY A 68 -9.55 16.21 -27.77
N ARG A 69 -9.80 15.46 -26.70
CA ARG A 69 -9.07 15.58 -25.43
C ARG A 69 -7.85 14.69 -25.41
N GLU A 70 -6.80 15.18 -24.80
CA GLU A 70 -5.57 14.44 -24.56
C GLU A 70 -5.59 13.84 -23.15
N ILE A 71 -5.17 12.59 -23.01
CA ILE A 71 -5.12 11.86 -21.75
C ILE A 71 -3.68 11.89 -21.21
N VAL A 72 -3.53 12.27 -19.95
CA VAL A 72 -2.29 12.09 -19.18
C VAL A 72 -2.48 10.88 -18.26
N LEU A 73 -1.59 9.91 -18.36
CA LEU A 73 -1.57 8.72 -17.52
C LEU A 73 -0.55 8.90 -16.39
N ILE A 74 -0.99 8.78 -15.15
CA ILE A 74 -0.11 8.79 -13.98
C ILE A 74 -0.13 7.39 -13.36
N ILE A 75 1.04 6.77 -13.24
CA ILE A 75 1.22 5.43 -12.66
C ILE A 75 2.00 5.58 -11.37
N ASP A 76 1.31 5.40 -10.24
CA ASP A 76 1.94 5.37 -8.93
C ASP A 76 2.48 3.97 -8.62
N GLU A 77 3.62 3.89 -7.93
CA GLU A 77 4.31 2.63 -7.60
C GLU A 77 4.50 1.70 -8.82
N SER A 78 4.94 2.27 -9.92
CA SER A 78 5.06 1.59 -11.23
C SER A 78 5.87 0.29 -11.20
N HIS A 79 6.81 0.17 -10.27
CA HIS A 79 7.67 -1.02 -10.11
C HIS A 79 6.89 -2.31 -9.78
N HIS A 80 5.67 -2.19 -9.25
CA HIS A 80 4.83 -3.36 -8.99
C HIS A 80 4.06 -3.83 -10.23
N HIS A 81 3.83 -2.98 -11.20
CA HIS A 81 2.76 -3.21 -12.18
C HIS A 81 3.17 -3.01 -13.64
N ALA A 82 4.18 -2.19 -13.93
CA ALA A 82 4.46 -1.76 -15.30
C ALA A 82 5.15 -2.83 -16.19
N THR A 83 5.60 -3.94 -15.64
CA THR A 83 6.42 -4.94 -16.35
C THR A 83 5.63 -6.09 -16.98
N SER A 84 4.34 -6.26 -16.65
CA SER A 84 3.56 -7.35 -17.25
C SER A 84 3.13 -6.98 -18.67
N ASN A 85 3.06 -7.96 -19.56
CA ASN A 85 2.55 -7.75 -20.94
C ASN A 85 1.14 -7.15 -20.92
N ILE A 86 0.30 -7.56 -19.97
CA ILE A 86 -1.07 -7.04 -19.81
C ILE A 86 -1.05 -5.55 -19.49
N SER A 87 -0.09 -5.11 -18.69
CA SER A 87 0.07 -3.69 -18.34
C SER A 87 0.49 -2.86 -19.54
N GLN A 88 1.42 -3.39 -20.33
CA GLN A 88 1.90 -2.72 -21.55
C GLN A 88 0.78 -2.64 -22.60
N ASP A 89 0.01 -3.71 -22.77
CA ASP A 89 -1.15 -3.72 -23.68
C ASP A 89 -2.19 -2.68 -23.22
N LEU A 90 -2.48 -2.59 -21.92
CA LEU A 90 -3.42 -1.61 -21.39
C LEU A 90 -2.94 -0.16 -21.59
N ILE A 91 -1.66 0.11 -21.36
CA ILE A 91 -1.07 1.43 -21.62
C ILE A 91 -1.14 1.77 -23.12
N ALA A 92 -0.86 0.79 -23.97
CA ALA A 92 -0.99 0.93 -25.41
C ALA A 92 -2.42 1.22 -25.85
N ASP A 93 -3.41 0.55 -25.27
CA ASP A 93 -4.83 0.76 -25.54
C ASP A 93 -5.30 2.15 -25.08
N ILE A 94 -4.84 2.61 -23.91
CA ILE A 94 -5.09 3.96 -23.43
C ILE A 94 -4.43 4.98 -24.35
N ALA A 95 -3.28 4.66 -24.94
CA ALA A 95 -2.48 5.53 -25.79
C ALA A 95 -2.43 7.00 -25.29
N PRO A 96 -1.86 7.24 -24.10
CA PRO A 96 -1.85 8.55 -23.47
C PRO A 96 -0.91 9.50 -24.24
N ARG A 97 -1.18 10.80 -24.17
CA ARG A 97 -0.28 11.84 -24.71
C ARG A 97 1.01 11.94 -23.89
N LEU A 98 0.91 11.72 -22.59
CA LEU A 98 2.00 11.76 -21.63
C LEU A 98 1.78 10.66 -20.59
N THR A 99 2.84 9.93 -20.27
CA THR A 99 2.87 9.00 -19.14
C THR A 99 3.84 9.52 -18.10
N ILE A 100 3.37 9.63 -16.85
CA ILE A 100 4.18 10.03 -15.70
C ILE A 100 4.26 8.84 -14.76
N GLU A 101 5.45 8.31 -14.56
CA GLU A 101 5.71 7.30 -13.54
C GLU A 101 6.19 7.93 -12.25
N VAL A 102 5.57 7.55 -11.14
CA VAL A 102 6.00 7.91 -9.80
C VAL A 102 6.44 6.63 -9.09
N SER A 103 7.71 6.53 -8.73
CA SER A 103 8.23 5.33 -8.06
C SER A 103 9.57 5.62 -7.39
N ALA A 104 9.82 4.95 -6.26
CA ALA A 104 11.14 4.94 -5.64
C ALA A 104 12.16 4.12 -6.45
N THR A 105 11.67 3.18 -7.27
CA THR A 105 12.46 2.30 -8.14
C THR A 105 11.81 2.20 -9.52
N PRO A 106 11.90 3.27 -10.36
CA PRO A 106 11.25 3.30 -11.66
C PRO A 106 11.77 2.21 -12.58
N ILE A 107 10.90 1.68 -13.44
CA ILE A 107 11.19 0.53 -14.30
C ILE A 107 11.13 0.90 -15.78
N ILE A 108 10.52 2.05 -16.14
CA ILE A 108 10.45 2.47 -17.55
C ILE A 108 11.86 2.52 -18.14
N GLN A 109 12.01 1.84 -19.26
CA GLN A 109 13.25 1.91 -20.04
C GLN A 109 13.19 3.09 -21.00
N ASN A 110 14.28 3.86 -21.01
CA ASN A 110 14.46 5.03 -21.89
C ASN A 110 13.36 6.09 -21.74
N PRO A 111 13.15 6.64 -20.54
CA PRO A 111 12.24 7.77 -20.36
C PRO A 111 12.80 9.01 -21.08
N ASP A 112 11.93 9.88 -21.59
CA ASP A 112 12.35 11.15 -22.20
C ASP A 112 12.98 12.07 -21.16
N GLU A 113 12.49 12.04 -19.93
CA GLU A 113 12.99 12.86 -18.81
C GLU A 113 12.88 12.11 -17.49
N ILE A 114 13.86 12.33 -16.60
CA ILE A 114 13.87 11.79 -15.23
C ILE A 114 14.00 12.95 -14.25
N VAL A 115 13.03 13.08 -13.35
CA VAL A 115 13.11 13.96 -12.20
C VAL A 115 13.45 13.12 -10.97
N ALA A 116 14.68 13.21 -10.48
CA ALA A 116 15.15 12.48 -9.32
C ALA A 116 15.18 13.38 -8.09
N VAL A 117 14.52 12.95 -7.00
CA VAL A 117 14.62 13.61 -5.70
C VAL A 117 15.68 12.88 -4.89
N PRO A 118 16.76 13.52 -4.45
CA PRO A 118 17.80 12.91 -3.65
C PRO A 118 17.24 12.38 -2.33
N LEU A 119 17.68 11.18 -1.92
CA LEU A 119 17.22 10.54 -0.67
C LEU A 119 17.51 11.43 0.56
N GLU A 120 18.60 12.20 0.53
CA GLU A 120 18.95 13.11 1.61
C GLU A 120 17.92 14.21 1.79
N ASP A 121 17.39 14.78 0.70
CA ASP A 121 16.35 15.81 0.75
C ASP A 121 15.06 15.25 1.33
N VAL A 122 14.68 14.03 0.92
CA VAL A 122 13.50 13.32 1.45
C VAL A 122 13.63 13.07 2.96
N LYS A 123 14.85 12.76 3.43
CA LYS A 123 15.12 12.58 4.87
C LYS A 123 15.07 13.90 5.64
N ILE A 124 15.64 14.97 5.08
CA ILE A 124 15.65 16.32 5.68
C ILE A 124 14.21 16.80 5.88
N GLU A 125 13.37 16.64 4.87
CA GLU A 125 11.95 17.00 4.92
C GLU A 125 11.10 16.05 5.82
N GLY A 126 11.70 15.00 6.37
CA GLY A 126 11.01 14.06 7.25
C GLY A 126 9.95 13.19 6.57
N MET A 127 9.99 13.07 5.24
CA MET A 127 9.03 12.29 4.45
C MET A 127 9.24 10.78 4.60
N ILE A 128 10.44 10.36 5.00
CA ILE A 128 10.77 8.95 5.27
C ILE A 128 11.40 8.77 6.63
N LYS A 129 11.47 7.52 7.09
CA LYS A 129 12.14 7.17 8.34
C LYS A 129 13.61 7.57 8.29
N LYS A 130 14.07 8.29 9.30
CA LYS A 130 15.49 8.73 9.40
C LYS A 130 16.44 7.55 9.62
N SER A 131 15.95 6.49 10.25
CA SER A 131 16.75 5.29 10.53
C SER A 131 15.86 4.06 10.68
N VAL A 132 16.42 2.91 10.40
CA VAL A 132 15.87 1.60 10.75
C VAL A 132 16.67 1.09 11.96
N ILE A 133 16.00 0.86 13.08
CA ILE A 133 16.61 0.35 14.29
C ILE A 133 16.35 -1.15 14.34
N LEU A 134 17.41 -1.93 14.19
CA LEU A 134 17.34 -3.36 14.46
C LEU A 134 17.28 -3.57 15.96
N ASN A 135 16.47 -4.55 16.40
CA ASN A 135 16.39 -4.89 17.81
C ASN A 135 17.79 -5.21 18.36
N PRO A 136 18.33 -4.42 19.32
CA PRO A 136 19.68 -4.62 19.81
C PRO A 136 19.88 -5.99 20.49
N ASN A 137 18.81 -6.59 20.98
CA ASN A 137 18.83 -7.93 21.58
C ASN A 137 18.90 -9.05 20.54
N PHE A 138 18.60 -8.76 19.27
CA PHE A 138 18.66 -9.76 18.20
C PHE A 138 20.09 -10.30 17.97
N LYS A 139 21.12 -9.46 18.15
CA LYS A 139 22.50 -9.90 18.10
C LYS A 139 22.85 -10.87 19.23
N ASN A 140 22.31 -10.67 20.42
CA ASN A 140 22.51 -11.53 21.57
C ASN A 140 21.80 -12.87 21.44
N ILE A 141 20.66 -12.90 20.73
CA ILE A 141 19.93 -14.13 20.39
C ILE A 141 20.73 -14.99 19.42
N LEU A 142 21.39 -14.35 18.44
CA LEU A 142 22.23 -15.03 17.46
C LEU A 142 23.59 -15.51 18.04
N SER A 143 24.00 -15.00 19.17
CA SER A 143 25.33 -15.31 19.79
C SER A 143 25.32 -16.47 20.78
N GLY A 144 24.32 -17.31 20.81
CA GLY A 144 24.43 -18.68 21.40
C GLY A 144 23.97 -18.88 22.84
N ASP A 145 24.18 -17.95 23.76
CA ASP A 145 23.83 -18.16 25.17
C ASP A 145 22.37 -17.81 25.50
N SER A 146 21.80 -16.84 24.82
CA SER A 146 20.37 -16.51 24.92
C SER A 146 19.47 -17.41 24.06
N LEU A 147 20.07 -18.17 23.14
CA LEU A 147 19.29 -19.10 22.28
C LEU A 147 18.61 -20.20 23.12
N LYS A 148 19.24 -20.65 24.20
CA LYS A 148 18.67 -21.69 25.06
C LYS A 148 17.45 -21.23 25.86
N THR A 149 17.41 -19.98 26.27
CA THR A 149 16.30 -19.39 27.01
C THR A 149 15.15 -19.01 26.05
N ALA A 150 15.48 -18.53 24.85
CA ALA A 150 14.52 -18.22 23.81
C ALA A 150 13.86 -19.46 23.20
N LEU A 151 14.59 -20.58 23.10
CA LEU A 151 14.05 -21.87 22.63
C LEU A 151 13.07 -22.50 23.60
N ALA A 152 13.15 -22.15 24.90
CA ALA A 152 12.20 -22.68 25.90
C ALA A 152 10.81 -22.09 25.77
N ASP A 153 10.69 -20.82 25.30
CA ASP A 153 9.40 -20.11 25.13
C ASP A 153 9.02 -19.89 23.64
N GLY A 154 9.86 -20.34 22.72
CA GLY A 154 9.72 -20.08 21.29
C GLY A 154 10.28 -18.69 20.87
N THR A 155 11.06 -18.67 19.80
CA THR A 155 11.67 -17.44 19.26
C THR A 155 10.61 -16.40 18.90
N ASP A 156 9.47 -16.83 18.39
CA ASP A 156 8.38 -15.96 17.94
C ASP A 156 7.68 -15.27 19.12
N ALA A 157 7.48 -15.98 20.23
CA ALA A 157 6.93 -15.41 21.46
C ALA A 157 7.82 -14.29 22.01
N MET A 158 9.14 -14.48 21.99
CA MET A 158 10.09 -13.47 22.46
C MET A 158 10.13 -12.25 21.54
N VAL A 159 10.12 -12.45 20.22
CA VAL A 159 10.07 -11.35 19.24
C VAL A 159 8.79 -10.53 19.46
N LEU A 160 7.65 -11.19 19.63
CA LEU A 160 6.37 -10.55 19.91
C LEU A 160 6.40 -9.73 21.21
N GLU A 161 6.96 -10.29 22.29
CA GLU A 161 7.08 -9.60 23.57
C GLU A 161 7.92 -8.33 23.48
N VAL A 162 9.10 -8.41 22.81
CA VAL A 162 9.97 -7.25 22.59
C VAL A 162 9.27 -6.18 21.72
N ALA A 163 8.56 -6.59 20.70
CA ALA A 163 7.82 -5.68 19.83
C ALA A 163 6.68 -4.97 20.59
N LEU A 164 5.92 -5.68 21.41
CA LEU A 164 4.87 -5.10 22.25
C LEU A 164 5.42 -4.13 23.29
N LYS A 165 6.54 -4.48 23.92
CA LYS A 165 7.25 -3.59 24.85
C LYS A 165 7.66 -2.31 24.14
N LYS A 166 8.25 -2.41 22.94
CA LYS A 166 8.66 -1.26 22.16
C LYS A 166 7.48 -0.38 21.74
N ARG A 167 6.36 -1.00 21.35
CA ARG A 167 5.10 -0.29 21.08
C ARG A 167 4.62 0.51 22.28
N ALA A 168 4.67 -0.08 23.49
CA ALA A 168 4.26 0.58 24.73
C ALA A 168 5.19 1.77 25.09
N GLU A 169 6.50 1.62 24.88
CA GLU A 169 7.47 2.73 25.05
C GLU A 169 7.16 3.90 24.09
N ILE A 170 6.86 3.61 22.82
CA ILE A 170 6.50 4.63 21.83
C ILE A 170 5.17 5.30 22.20
N ALA A 171 4.17 4.53 22.63
CA ALA A 171 2.88 5.07 23.05
C ALA A 171 3.05 6.03 24.23
N LYS A 172 3.88 5.66 25.20
CA LYS A 172 4.19 6.55 26.34
C LYS A 172 4.90 7.81 25.88
N ALA A 173 5.91 7.71 25.00
CA ALA A 173 6.62 8.88 24.50
C ALA A 173 5.69 9.85 23.75
N TYR A 174 4.71 9.35 22.98
CA TYR A 174 3.71 10.19 22.34
C TYR A 174 2.78 10.85 23.35
N GLN A 175 2.35 10.12 24.37
CA GLN A 175 1.52 10.67 25.44
C GLN A 175 2.26 11.77 26.20
N ASP A 176 3.52 11.55 26.56
CA ASP A 176 4.37 12.52 27.27
C ASP A 176 4.61 13.79 26.42
N ALA A 177 4.61 13.64 25.08
CA ALA A 177 4.71 14.76 24.14
C ALA A 177 3.37 15.43 23.81
N GLY A 178 2.26 15.02 24.40
CA GLY A 178 0.92 15.53 24.10
C GLY A 178 0.38 15.13 22.72
N ILE A 179 0.96 14.10 22.10
CA ILE A 179 0.60 13.62 20.77
C ILE A 179 -0.42 12.49 20.92
N ASN A 180 -1.62 12.68 20.38
CA ASN A 180 -2.69 11.67 20.43
C ASN A 180 -2.56 10.70 19.25
N ILE A 181 -1.52 9.86 19.26
CA ILE A 181 -1.31 8.78 18.27
C ILE A 181 -1.23 7.46 19.02
N ASN A 182 -2.02 6.48 18.59
CA ASN A 182 -1.93 5.11 19.05
C ASN A 182 -1.02 4.32 18.09
N PRO A 183 0.23 3.99 18.47
CA PRO A 183 1.13 3.26 17.60
C PRO A 183 0.62 1.84 17.34
N LEU A 184 0.63 1.43 16.08
CA LEU A 184 0.26 0.08 15.67
C LEU A 184 1.49 -0.84 15.68
N LEU A 185 1.25 -2.11 15.97
CA LEU A 185 2.20 -3.20 15.73
C LEU A 185 1.67 -4.04 14.58
N LEU A 186 2.44 -4.10 13.49
CA LEU A 186 2.16 -5.00 12.37
C LEU A 186 2.94 -6.30 12.59
N ILE A 187 2.22 -7.42 12.57
CA ILE A 187 2.80 -8.76 12.65
C ILE A 187 2.57 -9.42 11.29
N GLN A 188 3.68 -9.63 10.57
CA GLN A 188 3.63 -10.30 9.28
C GLN A 188 3.89 -11.80 9.47
N LEU A 189 2.97 -12.61 8.97
CA LEU A 189 3.09 -14.06 8.98
C LEU A 189 3.79 -14.57 7.70
N PRO A 190 4.39 -15.77 7.73
CA PRO A 190 4.92 -16.41 6.54
C PRO A 190 3.84 -16.67 5.49
N ASP A 191 4.23 -16.83 4.21
CA ASP A 191 3.32 -17.15 3.14
C ASP A 191 2.66 -18.55 3.36
N ARG A 192 1.38 -18.66 3.05
CA ARG A 192 0.51 -19.84 3.21
C ARG A 192 1.05 -21.12 2.57
N LYS A 193 1.93 -20.98 1.56
CA LYS A 193 2.59 -22.11 0.90
C LYS A 193 3.41 -23.02 1.83
N THR A 194 3.69 -22.58 3.06
CA THR A 194 4.56 -23.30 4.00
C THR A 194 3.83 -24.20 4.98
N GLN A 195 2.51 -24.28 4.97
CA GLN A 195 1.67 -24.98 5.99
C GLN A 195 1.96 -24.55 7.46
N GLN A 196 2.79 -23.56 7.65
CA GLN A 196 3.19 -23.04 8.96
C GLN A 196 2.39 -21.81 9.38
N GLU A 197 1.71 -21.17 8.42
CA GLU A 197 0.96 -19.92 8.66
C GLU A 197 -0.09 -20.10 9.75
N ASP A 198 -0.95 -21.11 9.64
CA ASP A 198 -2.04 -21.34 10.60
C ASP A 198 -1.50 -21.64 11.99
N LEU A 199 -0.45 -22.44 12.11
CA LEU A 199 0.15 -22.77 13.40
C LEU A 199 0.75 -21.53 14.07
N ILE A 200 1.46 -20.70 13.31
CA ILE A 200 2.08 -19.45 13.82
C ILE A 200 0.99 -18.43 14.15
N LYS A 201 -0.04 -18.29 13.29
CA LYS A 201 -1.20 -17.44 13.55
C LYS A 201 -1.86 -17.78 14.87
N ASP A 202 -2.22 -19.06 15.05
CA ASP A 202 -2.93 -19.52 16.24
C ASP A 202 -2.09 -19.30 17.51
N GLU A 203 -0.78 -19.54 17.43
CA GLU A 203 0.13 -19.30 18.54
C GLU A 203 0.24 -17.82 18.88
N VAL A 204 0.38 -16.94 17.88
CA VAL A 204 0.43 -15.48 18.07
C VAL A 204 -0.88 -14.98 18.68
N VAL A 205 -2.02 -15.39 18.14
CA VAL A 205 -3.35 -15.02 18.66
C VAL A 205 -3.52 -15.49 20.10
N ARG A 206 -3.11 -16.72 20.41
CA ARG A 206 -3.14 -17.28 21.76
C ARG A 206 -2.29 -16.45 22.74
N ILE A 207 -1.06 -16.10 22.38
CA ILE A 207 -0.17 -15.28 23.21
C ILE A 207 -0.77 -13.89 23.43
N LEU A 208 -1.27 -13.24 22.39
CA LEU A 208 -1.92 -11.93 22.48
C LEU A 208 -3.14 -11.95 23.41
N LYS A 209 -3.97 -12.97 23.30
CA LYS A 209 -5.15 -13.18 24.14
C LYS A 209 -4.78 -13.46 25.59
N ASP A 210 -3.94 -14.44 25.83
CA ASP A 210 -3.67 -14.97 27.17
C ASP A 210 -2.82 -14.01 28.00
N LYS A 211 -1.70 -13.52 27.43
CA LYS A 211 -0.75 -12.66 28.16
C LYS A 211 -1.15 -11.18 28.11
N TYR A 212 -1.66 -10.67 26.98
CA TYR A 212 -1.85 -9.23 26.77
C TYR A 212 -3.31 -8.79 26.73
N LYS A 213 -4.25 -9.71 26.77
CA LYS A 213 -5.68 -9.44 26.70
C LYS A 213 -6.07 -8.62 25.46
N MET A 214 -5.43 -8.93 24.34
CA MET A 214 -5.70 -8.37 23.04
C MET A 214 -6.46 -9.37 22.19
N THR A 215 -7.67 -9.00 21.77
CA THR A 215 -8.55 -9.85 20.97
C THR A 215 -9.26 -9.01 19.91
N THR A 216 -9.86 -9.67 18.93
CA THR A 216 -10.70 -9.01 17.92
C THR A 216 -11.96 -8.43 18.56
N GLU A 217 -12.56 -9.10 19.53
CA GLU A 217 -13.77 -8.65 20.23
C GLU A 217 -13.59 -7.36 21.02
N ASN A 218 -12.37 -7.12 21.55
CA ASN A 218 -12.09 -5.89 22.29
C ASN A 218 -11.45 -4.79 21.43
N GLY A 219 -11.37 -5.00 20.10
CA GLY A 219 -10.86 -4.02 19.13
C GLY A 219 -9.35 -3.73 19.24
N LYS A 220 -8.58 -4.55 19.98
CA LYS A 220 -7.13 -4.38 20.13
C LYS A 220 -6.31 -5.23 19.16
N LEU A 221 -6.95 -6.14 18.45
CA LEU A 221 -6.38 -7.00 17.42
C LEU A 221 -7.25 -6.92 16.18
N ALA A 222 -6.64 -6.76 15.01
CA ALA A 222 -7.26 -6.96 13.72
C ALA A 222 -6.47 -8.03 12.96
N ILE A 223 -7.14 -8.98 12.34
CA ILE A 223 -6.56 -10.05 11.54
C ILE A 223 -6.94 -9.76 10.09
N TYR A 224 -5.93 -9.63 9.23
CA TYR A 224 -6.10 -9.43 7.81
C TYR A 224 -5.29 -10.49 7.06
N LEU A 225 -5.98 -11.48 6.53
CA LEU A 225 -5.41 -12.53 5.68
C LEU A 225 -6.08 -12.49 4.31
N SER A 226 -5.38 -12.98 3.29
CA SER A 226 -5.85 -12.90 1.89
C SER A 226 -7.22 -13.54 1.64
N GLU A 227 -7.63 -14.48 2.48
CA GLU A 227 -8.91 -15.19 2.35
C GLU A 227 -9.84 -15.06 3.57
N GLU A 228 -9.35 -14.49 4.68
CA GLU A 228 -10.14 -14.30 5.90
C GLU A 228 -10.02 -12.84 6.36
N LYS A 229 -11.16 -12.16 6.48
CA LYS A 229 -11.26 -10.84 7.11
C LYS A 229 -12.03 -11.00 8.40
N GLU A 230 -11.33 -11.08 9.52
CA GLU A 230 -11.91 -10.96 10.86
C GLU A 230 -11.59 -9.56 11.42
N ASN A 231 -12.61 -8.71 11.48
CA ASN A 231 -12.56 -7.39 12.10
C ASN A 231 -13.14 -7.41 13.49
#